data_617304c065c6f48bb87f17884753a155
#
_entry.id   617304c065c6f48bb87f17884753a155
#
_cell.length_a   1.000
_cell.length_b   1.000
_cell.length_c   1.000
_cell.angle_alpha   90.00
_cell.angle_beta   90.00
_cell.angle_gamma   90.00
#
_symmetry.space_group_name_H-M   'P 1'
#
loop_
_entity.id
_entity.type
_entity.pdbx_description
1 polymer ?
#
loop_
_entity_poly.entity_id
_entity_poly.type
_entity_poly.pdbx_seq_one_letter_code
_entity_poly.pdbx_strand_id
1 'polypeptide(L)'
;MYEVSQKQRYIFRSNRLRENIGASTIIRWLTEAPERFFEEWRVPMPKPLHKSVGGGSALCLFKTRGEAEAFANELSLGVLKHLPGLELFLVTEPMDWEKDLLFAADDAPAGGRTNVIGILRDRLAAKKNRREHAVRQYTWGIHRQCPDSGMPANAYVDAPDADEPAARAMELIVKEAFGRKSQEDFDDRFLKGLEIQPVNGRKWEFMTQDYLEQVLGGEKSAKNYVAIVHIDGNAMGSKVGAFLETPFASNEDYLDRKSVV
;
A
#
# COMPACT_ATOMS: atom_id res chain seq x y z
N MET A 1 -9.06 1.07 11.95
CA MET A 1 -7.80 0.47 11.46
C MET A 1 -8.08 -0.32 10.20
N TYR A 2 -7.21 -0.21 9.21
CA TYR A 2 -7.30 -1.02 7.99
C TYR A 2 -5.93 -1.52 7.55
N GLU A 3 -5.91 -2.58 6.75
CA GLU A 3 -4.68 -3.21 6.25
C GLU A 3 -4.91 -3.83 4.88
N VAL A 4 -3.96 -3.62 3.98
CA VAL A 4 -3.86 -4.35 2.72
C VAL A 4 -3.24 -5.72 2.97
N SER A 5 -3.97 -6.77 2.66
CA SER A 5 -3.49 -8.16 2.79
C SER A 5 -2.84 -8.65 1.50
N GLN A 6 -2.07 -9.74 1.60
CA GLN A 6 -1.41 -10.41 0.48
C GLN A 6 -0.65 -9.44 -0.46
N LYS A 7 0.01 -8.45 0.12
CA LYS A 7 0.71 -7.38 -0.61
C LYS A 7 1.67 -7.91 -1.67
N GLN A 8 2.51 -8.87 -1.32
CA GLN A 8 3.46 -9.46 -2.27
C GLN A 8 2.74 -10.16 -3.43
N ARG A 9 1.68 -10.92 -3.15
CA ARG A 9 0.88 -11.55 -4.20
C ARG A 9 0.23 -10.53 -5.12
N TYR A 10 -0.22 -9.40 -4.56
CA TYR A 10 -0.77 -8.31 -5.36
C TYR A 10 0.30 -7.65 -6.21
N ILE A 11 1.46 -7.30 -5.63
CA ILE A 11 2.57 -6.62 -6.32
C ILE A 11 3.10 -7.50 -7.47
N PHE A 12 3.48 -8.73 -7.16
CA PHE A 12 4.19 -9.62 -8.09
C PHE A 12 3.26 -10.57 -8.88
N ARG A 13 2.02 -10.16 -9.12
CA ARG A 13 1.11 -10.98 -9.95
C ARG A 13 1.50 -10.99 -11.43
N SER A 14 2.25 -10.00 -11.87
CA SER A 14 2.87 -9.96 -13.18
C SER A 14 4.38 -9.77 -13.07
N ASN A 15 5.10 -10.07 -14.17
CA ASN A 15 6.55 -9.89 -14.22
C ASN A 15 6.97 -8.52 -14.79
N ARG A 16 6.03 -7.62 -15.04
CA ARG A 16 6.32 -6.31 -15.60
C ARG A 16 6.65 -5.31 -14.49
N LEU A 17 7.86 -4.75 -14.54
CA LEU A 17 8.36 -3.83 -13.52
C LEU A 17 7.42 -2.63 -13.29
N ARG A 18 6.89 -2.03 -14.36
CA ARG A 18 5.97 -0.89 -14.27
C ARG A 18 4.69 -1.23 -13.50
N GLU A 19 4.15 -2.41 -13.69
CA GLU A 19 2.97 -2.88 -12.95
C GLU A 19 3.29 -3.16 -11.47
N ASN A 20 4.48 -3.66 -11.17
CA ASN A 20 4.95 -3.89 -9.80
C ASN A 20 5.17 -2.56 -9.05
N ILE A 21 5.77 -1.58 -9.71
CA ILE A 21 5.91 -0.21 -9.19
C ILE A 21 4.53 0.40 -8.92
N GLY A 22 3.61 0.29 -9.89
CA GLY A 22 2.25 0.78 -9.73
C GLY A 22 1.49 0.12 -8.60
N ALA A 23 1.62 -1.18 -8.44
CA ALA A 23 1.01 -1.91 -7.32
C ALA A 23 1.55 -1.44 -5.96
N SER A 24 2.86 -1.23 -5.85
CA SER A 24 3.49 -0.68 -4.64
C SER A 24 3.01 0.74 -4.36
N THR A 25 2.89 1.56 -5.40
CA THR A 25 2.37 2.93 -5.30
C THR A 25 0.91 2.95 -4.85
N ILE A 26 0.07 2.08 -5.40
CA ILE A 26 -1.33 1.92 -4.96
C ILE A 26 -1.40 1.62 -3.47
N ILE A 27 -0.62 0.64 -2.99
CA ILE A 27 -0.61 0.27 -1.56
C ILE A 27 -0.15 1.44 -0.71
N ARG A 28 0.92 2.12 -1.11
CA ARG A 28 1.45 3.29 -0.40
C ARG A 28 0.42 4.41 -0.32
N TRP A 29 -0.15 4.84 -1.44
CA TRP A 29 -1.14 5.92 -1.43
C TRP A 29 -2.40 5.56 -0.65
N LEU A 30 -2.87 4.32 -0.78
CA LEU A 30 -4.03 3.87 -0.02
C LEU A 30 -3.83 3.96 1.49
N THR A 31 -2.60 3.76 1.96
CA THR A 31 -2.28 3.81 3.39
C THR A 31 -1.82 5.19 3.85
N GLU A 32 -0.93 5.83 3.09
CA GLU A 32 -0.32 7.12 3.47
C GLU A 32 -1.19 8.33 3.09
N ALA A 33 -1.86 8.28 1.96
CA ALA A 33 -2.63 9.39 1.41
C ALA A 33 -3.91 8.91 0.70
N PRO A 34 -4.84 8.22 1.41
CA PRO A 34 -6.07 7.72 0.79
C PRO A 34 -6.89 8.84 0.15
N GLU A 35 -6.80 10.06 0.66
CA GLU A 35 -7.42 11.26 0.09
C GLU A 35 -7.07 11.47 -1.39
N ARG A 36 -5.85 11.13 -1.83
CA ARG A 36 -5.45 11.26 -3.25
C ARG A 36 -6.27 10.37 -4.17
N PHE A 37 -6.57 9.14 -3.76
CA PHE A 37 -7.46 8.27 -4.52
C PHE A 37 -8.87 8.83 -4.60
N PHE A 38 -9.35 9.38 -3.50
CA PHE A 38 -10.72 9.87 -3.41
C PHE A 38 -10.91 11.17 -4.16
N GLU A 39 -9.91 12.03 -4.20
CA GLU A 39 -9.89 13.22 -5.06
C GLU A 39 -9.98 12.82 -6.55
N GLU A 40 -9.19 11.85 -6.98
CA GLU A 40 -9.20 11.35 -8.36
C GLU A 40 -10.56 10.74 -8.73
N TRP A 41 -11.18 10.02 -7.80
CA TRP A 41 -12.49 9.41 -8.01
C TRP A 41 -13.67 10.31 -7.63
N ARG A 42 -13.38 11.54 -7.21
CA ARG A 42 -14.38 12.53 -6.77
C ARG A 42 -15.29 12.02 -5.67
N VAL A 43 -14.77 11.22 -4.77
CA VAL A 43 -15.48 10.68 -3.61
C VAL A 43 -15.17 11.55 -2.39
N PRO A 44 -16.17 12.19 -1.76
CA PRO A 44 -15.96 12.94 -0.54
C PRO A 44 -15.62 11.99 0.62
N MET A 45 -14.49 12.24 1.28
CA MET A 45 -14.04 11.43 2.40
C MET A 45 -13.93 12.25 3.68
N PRO A 46 -14.40 11.72 4.81
CA PRO A 46 -14.10 12.28 6.12
C PRO A 46 -12.58 12.28 6.37
N LYS A 47 -12.05 13.39 6.87
CA LYS A 47 -10.62 13.48 7.23
C LYS A 47 -10.44 12.99 8.67
N PRO A 48 -9.50 12.06 8.92
CA PRO A 48 -9.19 11.64 10.27
C PRO A 48 -8.54 12.77 11.06
N LEU A 49 -8.79 12.83 12.37
CA LEU A 49 -8.10 13.72 13.30
C LEU A 49 -6.61 13.38 13.40
N HIS A 50 -6.32 12.09 13.41
CA HIS A 50 -4.97 11.55 13.41
C HIS A 50 -4.89 10.32 12.52
N LYS A 51 -3.77 10.16 11.84
CA LYS A 51 -3.47 9.00 11.02
C LYS A 51 -2.05 8.52 11.29
N SER A 52 -1.92 7.24 11.61
CA SER A 52 -0.63 6.57 11.74
C SER A 52 -0.54 5.44 10.74
N VAL A 53 0.54 5.38 9.99
CA VAL A 53 0.69 4.47 8.84
C VAL A 53 1.96 3.65 8.96
N GLY A 54 1.96 2.46 8.37
CA GLY A 54 3.14 1.60 8.31
C GLY A 54 2.88 0.30 7.56
N GLY A 55 3.77 -0.05 6.65
CA GLY A 55 3.80 -1.36 6.01
C GLY A 55 2.53 -1.80 5.29
N GLY A 56 1.72 -0.88 4.76
CA GLY A 56 0.45 -1.18 4.11
C GLY A 56 -0.72 -1.33 5.08
N SER A 57 -0.59 -0.79 6.30
CA SER A 57 -1.65 -0.64 7.29
C SER A 57 -1.78 0.80 7.76
N ALA A 58 -2.96 1.20 8.20
CA ALA A 58 -3.19 2.51 8.79
C ALA A 58 -4.17 2.45 9.96
N LEU A 59 -3.87 3.25 10.98
CA LEU A 59 -4.76 3.57 12.08
C LEU A 59 -5.26 5.00 11.88
N CYS A 60 -6.57 5.19 11.88
CA CYS A 60 -7.20 6.50 11.76
C CYS A 60 -8.10 6.76 12.96
N LEU A 61 -8.00 7.97 13.54
CA LEU A 61 -8.89 8.45 14.59
C LEU A 61 -9.87 9.44 13.99
N PHE A 62 -11.13 9.34 14.38
CA PHE A 62 -12.20 10.23 13.96
C PHE A 62 -12.89 10.81 15.19
N LYS A 63 -13.50 11.98 15.03
CA LYS A 63 -14.22 12.63 16.11
C LYS A 63 -15.50 11.89 16.48
N THR A 64 -16.16 11.30 15.50
CA THR A 64 -17.42 10.62 15.66
C THR A 64 -17.42 9.24 15.03
N ARG A 65 -18.27 8.36 15.55
CA ARG A 65 -18.53 7.03 14.96
C ARG A 65 -19.03 7.15 13.52
N GLY A 66 -19.91 8.10 13.23
CA GLY A 66 -20.45 8.31 11.89
C GLY A 66 -19.39 8.65 10.86
N GLU A 67 -18.42 9.50 11.21
CA GLU A 67 -17.28 9.81 10.34
C GLU A 67 -16.41 8.59 10.08
N ALA A 68 -16.13 7.78 11.12
CA ALA A 68 -15.35 6.55 10.98
C ALA A 68 -16.06 5.53 10.08
N GLU A 69 -17.36 5.35 10.25
CA GLU A 69 -18.17 4.44 9.42
C GLU A 69 -18.29 4.93 7.97
N ALA A 70 -18.49 6.23 7.76
CA ALA A 70 -18.51 6.82 6.42
C ALA A 70 -17.16 6.63 5.73
N PHE A 71 -16.04 6.93 6.41
CA PHE A 71 -14.70 6.66 5.89
C PHE A 71 -14.51 5.18 5.52
N ALA A 72 -14.91 4.28 6.40
CA ALA A 72 -14.78 2.84 6.19
C ALA A 72 -15.55 2.35 4.96
N ASN A 73 -16.78 2.83 4.81
CA ASN A 73 -17.65 2.46 3.69
C ASN A 73 -17.11 2.99 2.36
N GLU A 74 -16.75 4.27 2.31
CA GLU A 74 -16.22 4.87 1.09
C GLU A 74 -14.88 4.25 0.69
N LEU A 75 -13.97 4.01 1.66
CA LEU A 75 -12.70 3.35 1.41
C LEU A 75 -12.93 1.93 0.83
N SER A 76 -13.78 1.14 1.47
CA SER A 76 -14.08 -0.22 1.02
C SER A 76 -14.72 -0.25 -0.35
N LEU A 77 -15.68 0.64 -0.61
CA LEU A 77 -16.36 0.75 -1.89
C LEU A 77 -15.41 1.24 -3.00
N GLY A 78 -14.57 2.23 -2.70
CA GLY A 78 -13.57 2.74 -3.62
C GLY A 78 -12.56 1.65 -4.02
N VAL A 79 -12.03 0.90 -3.05
CA VAL A 79 -11.12 -0.23 -3.33
C VAL A 79 -11.83 -1.29 -4.18
N LEU A 80 -13.05 -1.66 -3.82
CA LEU A 80 -13.82 -2.67 -4.57
C LEU A 80 -14.08 -2.26 -6.02
N LYS A 81 -14.37 -0.99 -6.27
CA LYS A 81 -14.67 -0.47 -7.61
C LYS A 81 -13.43 -0.26 -8.46
N HIS A 82 -12.38 0.31 -7.89
CA HIS A 82 -11.27 0.90 -8.63
C HIS A 82 -9.95 0.15 -8.52
N LEU A 83 -9.78 -0.70 -7.48
CA LEU A 83 -8.54 -1.45 -7.25
C LEU A 83 -8.80 -2.96 -7.28
N PRO A 84 -9.14 -3.51 -8.46
CA PRO A 84 -9.44 -4.93 -8.58
C PRO A 84 -8.23 -5.79 -8.15
N GLY A 85 -8.54 -6.89 -7.44
CA GLY A 85 -7.53 -7.83 -6.96
C GLY A 85 -6.82 -7.43 -5.67
N LEU A 86 -7.06 -6.23 -5.13
CA LEU A 86 -6.51 -5.79 -3.86
C LEU A 86 -7.44 -6.24 -2.72
N GLU A 87 -6.84 -6.90 -1.71
CA GLU A 87 -7.56 -7.34 -0.52
C GLU A 87 -7.38 -6.31 0.60
N LEU A 88 -8.48 -5.66 1.00
CA LEU A 88 -8.52 -4.72 2.10
C LEU A 88 -9.34 -5.27 3.26
N PHE A 89 -8.75 -5.28 4.44
CA PHE A 89 -9.45 -5.57 5.69
C PHE A 89 -9.56 -4.30 6.53
N LEU A 90 -10.73 -4.09 7.11
CA LEU A 90 -11.02 -2.90 7.90
C LEU A 90 -11.83 -3.27 9.13
N VAL A 91 -11.49 -2.64 10.25
CA VAL A 91 -12.20 -2.74 11.53
C VAL A 91 -12.32 -1.38 12.16
N THR A 92 -13.41 -1.18 12.89
CA THR A 92 -13.68 0.02 13.68
C THR A 92 -13.94 -0.36 15.13
N GLU A 93 -13.51 0.49 16.06
CA GLU A 93 -13.77 0.36 17.50
C GLU A 93 -14.07 1.73 18.06
N PRO A 94 -15.16 1.87 18.83
CA PRO A 94 -15.37 3.08 19.63
C PRO A 94 -14.32 3.17 20.73
N MET A 95 -13.95 4.38 21.09
CA MET A 95 -12.97 4.66 22.12
C MET A 95 -13.45 5.84 22.97
N ASP A 96 -13.34 5.71 24.27
CA ASP A 96 -13.48 6.81 25.22
C ASP A 96 -12.07 7.36 25.52
N TRP A 97 -11.79 8.59 25.06
CA TRP A 97 -10.45 9.16 25.13
C TRP A 97 -9.90 9.28 26.55
N GLU A 98 -10.77 9.45 27.54
CA GLU A 98 -10.37 9.61 28.94
C GLU A 98 -10.18 8.27 29.67
N LYS A 99 -10.95 7.25 29.26
CA LYS A 99 -10.98 5.95 29.94
C LYS A 99 -10.15 4.88 29.27
N ASP A 100 -10.02 4.92 27.94
CA ASP A 100 -9.31 3.92 27.17
C ASP A 100 -7.89 4.37 26.81
N LEU A 101 -7.00 3.41 26.55
CA LEU A 101 -5.67 3.67 26.00
C LEU A 101 -5.61 3.23 24.54
N LEU A 102 -4.99 4.03 23.70
CA LEU A 102 -4.70 3.62 22.32
C LEU A 102 -3.83 2.37 22.31
N PHE A 103 -2.79 2.38 23.13
CA PHE A 103 -1.83 1.27 23.22
C PHE A 103 -1.43 1.04 24.68
N ALA A 104 -1.30 -0.24 25.05
CA ALA A 104 -0.69 -0.68 26.30
C ALA A 104 0.27 -1.83 25.97
N ALA A 105 1.42 -1.85 26.62
CA ALA A 105 2.44 -2.88 26.40
C ALA A 105 1.98 -4.27 26.89
N ASP A 106 1.16 -4.30 27.94
CA ASP A 106 0.63 -5.53 28.52
C ASP A 106 -0.85 -5.72 28.15
N ASP A 107 -1.27 -6.97 28.06
CA ASP A 107 -2.67 -7.36 27.79
C ASP A 107 -3.64 -6.85 28.87
N ALA A 108 -3.16 -6.50 30.04
CA ALA A 108 -3.91 -5.92 31.14
C ALA A 108 -3.32 -4.54 31.52
N PRO A 109 -3.77 -3.46 30.88
CA PRO A 109 -3.30 -2.13 31.23
C PRO A 109 -3.64 -1.77 32.68
N ALA A 110 -2.71 -1.11 33.35
CA ALA A 110 -2.87 -0.68 34.73
C ALA A 110 -4.17 0.14 34.92
N GLY A 111 -4.98 -0.21 35.89
CA GLY A 111 -6.20 0.51 36.20
C GLY A 111 -7.46 0.10 35.41
N GLY A 112 -7.47 -1.04 34.73
CA GLY A 112 -8.67 -1.55 34.02
C GLY A 112 -8.99 -0.78 32.73
N ARG A 113 -8.05 -0.02 32.20
CA ARG A 113 -8.19 0.68 30.91
C ARG A 113 -8.12 -0.29 29.74
N THR A 114 -8.86 -0.01 28.70
CA THR A 114 -8.93 -0.86 27.50
C THR A 114 -7.79 -0.53 26.52
N ASN A 115 -7.10 -1.55 26.02
CA ASN A 115 -6.13 -1.40 24.92
C ASN A 115 -6.85 -1.47 23.56
N VAL A 116 -7.18 -0.33 22.99
CA VAL A 116 -7.99 -0.24 21.76
C VAL A 116 -7.24 -0.80 20.54
N ILE A 117 -5.95 -0.54 20.41
CA ILE A 117 -5.15 -1.08 19.29
C ILE A 117 -5.05 -2.60 19.37
N GLY A 118 -4.91 -3.16 20.56
CA GLY A 118 -4.96 -4.61 20.77
C GLY A 118 -6.25 -5.22 20.25
N ILE A 119 -7.40 -4.69 20.66
CA ILE A 119 -8.72 -5.13 20.19
C ILE A 119 -8.84 -5.02 18.67
N LEU A 120 -8.40 -3.89 18.08
CA LEU A 120 -8.46 -3.69 16.63
C LEU A 120 -7.59 -4.71 15.88
N ARG A 121 -6.40 -5.04 16.40
CA ARG A 121 -5.50 -6.07 15.83
C ARG A 121 -6.13 -7.45 15.87
N ASP A 122 -6.72 -7.85 17.00
CA ASP A 122 -7.37 -9.15 17.16
C ASP A 122 -8.58 -9.29 16.23
N ARG A 123 -9.41 -8.26 16.13
CA ARG A 123 -10.54 -8.24 15.20
C ARG A 123 -10.09 -8.28 13.75
N LEU A 124 -9.02 -7.56 13.40
CA LEU A 124 -8.45 -7.58 12.07
C LEU A 124 -7.89 -8.96 11.72
N ALA A 125 -7.16 -9.58 12.65
CA ALA A 125 -6.66 -10.94 12.51
C ALA A 125 -7.81 -11.96 12.33
N ALA A 126 -8.87 -11.84 13.13
CA ALA A 126 -10.05 -12.69 12.98
C ALA A 126 -10.72 -12.55 11.60
N LYS A 127 -10.90 -11.32 11.11
CA LYS A 127 -11.43 -11.08 9.74
C LYS A 127 -10.53 -11.68 8.67
N LYS A 128 -9.21 -11.50 8.80
CA LYS A 128 -8.22 -12.07 7.85
C LYS A 128 -8.28 -13.60 7.84
N ASN A 129 -8.38 -14.24 9.00
CA ASN A 129 -8.48 -15.69 9.13
C ASN A 129 -9.77 -16.24 8.51
N ARG A 130 -10.88 -15.52 8.65
CA ARG A 130 -12.17 -15.88 8.03
C ARG A 130 -12.28 -15.44 6.57
N ARG A 131 -11.31 -14.70 6.06
CA ARG A 131 -11.39 -14.11 4.71
C ARG A 131 -12.59 -13.21 4.49
N GLU A 132 -13.03 -12.49 5.53
CA GLU A 132 -14.17 -11.57 5.50
C GLU A 132 -13.81 -10.25 4.83
N HIS A 133 -13.62 -10.26 3.52
CA HIS A 133 -13.37 -9.06 2.72
C HIS A 133 -14.23 -9.07 1.46
N ALA A 134 -14.53 -7.88 0.96
CA ALA A 134 -15.22 -7.74 -0.30
C ALA A 134 -14.28 -8.12 -1.45
N VAL A 135 -14.70 -9.07 -2.27
CA VAL A 135 -13.97 -9.49 -3.48
C VAL A 135 -14.88 -9.34 -4.68
N ARG A 136 -14.36 -8.68 -5.70
CA ARG A 136 -15.05 -8.63 -6.98
C ARG A 136 -15.00 -10.01 -7.62
N GLN A 137 -16.15 -10.57 -7.97
CA GLN A 137 -16.19 -11.76 -8.81
C GLN A 137 -15.82 -11.39 -10.24
N TYR A 138 -14.79 -12.06 -10.77
CA TYR A 138 -14.24 -11.70 -12.06
C TYR A 138 -14.65 -12.63 -13.20
N THR A 139 -15.13 -13.84 -12.90
CA THR A 139 -15.31 -14.82 -13.94
C THR A 139 -16.63 -15.58 -13.84
N TRP A 140 -17.25 -15.76 -14.99
CA TRP A 140 -18.36 -16.68 -15.20
C TRP A 140 -17.89 -17.95 -15.91
N GLY A 141 -16.58 -18.20 -15.98
CA GLY A 141 -15.99 -19.35 -16.65
C GLY A 141 -15.80 -19.20 -18.17
N ILE A 142 -16.38 -18.19 -18.79
CA ILE A 142 -16.36 -17.95 -20.25
C ILE A 142 -15.38 -16.83 -20.67
N HIS A 143 -14.70 -16.21 -19.72
CA HIS A 143 -13.77 -15.12 -20.00
C HIS A 143 -12.43 -15.66 -20.54
N ARG A 144 -11.87 -14.97 -21.54
CA ARG A 144 -10.48 -15.17 -21.93
C ARG A 144 -9.56 -14.81 -20.77
N GLN A 145 -8.54 -15.59 -20.54
CA GLN A 145 -7.55 -15.31 -19.50
C GLN A 145 -6.52 -14.30 -19.98
N CYS A 146 -6.11 -13.41 -19.09
CA CYS A 146 -4.95 -12.56 -19.30
C CYS A 146 -3.68 -13.41 -19.23
N PRO A 147 -2.82 -13.43 -20.26
CA PRO A 147 -1.63 -14.28 -20.29
C PRO A 147 -0.61 -13.92 -19.19
N ASP A 148 -0.55 -12.65 -18.79
CA ASP A 148 0.42 -12.19 -17.79
C ASP A 148 0.04 -12.52 -16.34
N SER A 149 -1.25 -12.60 -16.01
CA SER A 149 -1.71 -12.77 -14.63
C SER A 149 -2.54 -14.04 -14.39
N GLY A 150 -2.99 -14.70 -15.45
CA GLY A 150 -3.95 -15.79 -15.38
C GLY A 150 -5.37 -15.37 -14.92
N MET A 151 -5.59 -14.09 -14.70
CA MET A 151 -6.90 -13.55 -14.30
C MET A 151 -7.78 -13.33 -15.53
N PRO A 152 -9.12 -13.30 -15.37
CA PRO A 152 -10.02 -12.98 -16.47
C PRO A 152 -9.67 -11.64 -17.12
N ALA A 153 -9.56 -11.63 -18.44
CA ALA A 153 -9.34 -10.41 -19.19
C ALA A 153 -10.64 -9.58 -19.24
N ASN A 154 -10.50 -8.30 -19.01
CA ASN A 154 -11.60 -7.33 -19.02
C ASN A 154 -11.48 -6.34 -20.18
N ALA A 155 -10.33 -6.29 -20.83
CA ALA A 155 -10.06 -5.42 -21.96
C ALA A 155 -9.07 -6.05 -22.94
N TYR A 156 -9.05 -5.51 -24.14
CA TYR A 156 -8.00 -5.74 -25.13
C TYR A 156 -7.19 -4.47 -25.27
N VAL A 157 -5.88 -4.59 -25.25
CA VAL A 157 -4.93 -3.49 -25.36
C VAL A 157 -4.03 -3.75 -26.55
N ASP A 158 -3.85 -2.74 -27.39
CA ASP A 158 -2.92 -2.85 -28.52
C ASP A 158 -1.50 -3.15 -28.03
N ALA A 159 -0.90 -4.17 -28.60
CA ALA A 159 0.47 -4.55 -28.31
C ALA A 159 1.34 -4.12 -29.50
N PRO A 160 2.38 -3.29 -29.27
CA PRO A 160 3.18 -2.72 -30.37
C PRO A 160 3.83 -3.75 -31.31
N ASP A 161 4.09 -4.95 -30.77
CA ASP A 161 4.82 -6.01 -31.46
C ASP A 161 3.95 -7.24 -31.79
N ALA A 162 2.62 -7.12 -31.70
CA ALA A 162 1.70 -8.23 -31.97
C ALA A 162 0.63 -7.84 -32.99
N ASP A 163 0.31 -8.78 -33.90
CA ASP A 163 -0.72 -8.60 -34.92
C ASP A 163 -2.14 -8.52 -34.33
N GLU A 164 -2.33 -8.96 -33.09
CA GLU A 164 -3.62 -8.93 -32.41
C GLU A 164 -3.53 -8.23 -31.05
N PRO A 165 -4.59 -7.52 -30.62
CA PRO A 165 -4.66 -6.91 -29.30
C PRO A 165 -4.53 -7.94 -28.17
N ALA A 166 -3.72 -7.63 -27.16
CA ALA A 166 -3.51 -8.51 -26.02
C ALA A 166 -4.68 -8.45 -25.03
N ALA A 167 -5.15 -9.61 -24.61
CA ALA A 167 -6.17 -9.73 -23.57
C ALA A 167 -5.57 -9.36 -22.19
N ARG A 168 -6.09 -8.29 -21.55
CA ARG A 168 -5.54 -7.73 -20.30
C ARG A 168 -6.57 -7.77 -19.17
N ALA A 169 -6.13 -8.12 -17.98
CA ALA A 169 -6.92 -8.00 -16.77
C ALA A 169 -6.94 -6.53 -16.29
N MET A 170 -8.10 -6.05 -15.83
CA MET A 170 -8.27 -4.68 -15.34
C MET A 170 -7.27 -4.35 -14.21
N GLU A 171 -6.96 -5.31 -13.36
CA GLU A 171 -5.96 -5.16 -12.31
C GLU A 171 -4.60 -4.68 -12.87
N LEU A 172 -4.13 -5.27 -13.95
CA LEU A 172 -2.84 -4.91 -14.55
C LEU A 172 -2.90 -3.56 -15.25
N ILE A 173 -4.01 -3.24 -15.89
CA ILE A 173 -4.23 -1.92 -16.53
C ILE A 173 -4.17 -0.81 -15.48
N VAL A 174 -4.84 -1.00 -14.35
CA VAL A 174 -4.80 -0.03 -13.24
C VAL A 174 -3.39 0.10 -12.67
N LYS A 175 -2.71 -1.02 -12.42
CA LYS A 175 -1.33 -1.01 -11.92
C LYS A 175 -0.38 -0.28 -12.89
N GLU A 176 -0.47 -0.56 -14.18
CA GLU A 176 0.34 0.11 -15.19
C GLU A 176 0.11 1.63 -15.21
N ALA A 177 -1.15 2.08 -15.14
CA ALA A 177 -1.49 3.49 -15.08
C ALA A 177 -0.88 4.18 -13.85
N PHE A 178 -0.95 3.53 -12.67
CA PHE A 178 -0.30 4.03 -11.46
C PHE A 178 1.23 3.95 -11.53
N GLY A 179 1.79 2.96 -12.21
CA GLY A 179 3.23 2.86 -12.45
C GLY A 179 3.77 4.02 -13.28
N ARG A 180 3.04 4.46 -14.29
CA ARG A 180 3.40 5.66 -15.09
C ARG A 180 3.38 6.93 -14.24
N LYS A 181 2.32 7.15 -13.46
CA LYS A 181 2.20 8.32 -12.57
C LYS A 181 3.28 8.34 -11.48
N SER A 182 3.66 7.18 -10.95
CA SER A 182 4.61 7.12 -9.83
C SER A 182 6.05 7.36 -10.24
N GLN A 183 6.39 7.18 -11.50
CA GLN A 183 7.75 7.40 -11.99
C GLN A 183 8.15 8.87 -11.83
N GLU A 184 7.26 9.79 -12.18
CA GLU A 184 7.49 11.23 -12.00
C GLU A 184 7.63 11.61 -10.52
N ASP A 185 6.75 11.07 -9.66
CA ASP A 185 6.79 11.31 -8.21
C ASP A 185 8.05 10.71 -7.53
N PHE A 186 8.56 9.58 -8.03
CA PHE A 186 9.70 8.89 -7.46
C PHE A 186 11.01 9.62 -7.78
N ASP A 187 11.18 10.03 -9.02
CA ASP A 187 12.35 10.77 -9.47
C ASP A 187 12.52 12.06 -8.67
N ASP A 188 11.42 12.78 -8.45
CA ASP A 188 11.43 14.03 -7.68
C ASP A 188 11.73 13.83 -6.19
N ARG A 189 11.17 12.80 -5.56
CA ARG A 189 11.34 12.59 -4.12
C ARG A 189 12.64 11.92 -3.74
N PHE A 190 13.05 10.91 -4.50
CA PHE A 190 14.22 10.11 -4.16
C PHE A 190 15.51 10.86 -4.44
N LEU A 191 15.63 11.48 -5.62
CA LEU A 191 16.82 12.25 -5.97
C LEU A 191 16.97 13.53 -5.15
N LYS A 192 15.86 14.26 -4.93
CA LYS A 192 15.89 15.47 -4.12
C LYS A 192 16.07 15.16 -2.62
N GLY A 193 15.46 14.06 -2.14
CA GLY A 193 15.52 13.68 -0.72
C GLY A 193 16.88 13.12 -0.28
N LEU A 194 17.65 12.50 -1.17
CA LEU A 194 18.96 11.93 -0.85
C LEU A 194 20.13 12.93 -1.02
N GLU A 195 19.89 14.14 -1.56
CA GLU A 195 20.93 15.13 -1.85
C GLU A 195 22.16 14.51 -2.55
N ILE A 196 21.93 13.49 -3.41
CA ILE A 196 23.02 12.77 -4.08
C ILE A 196 23.68 13.70 -5.09
N GLN A 197 24.91 14.09 -4.80
CA GLN A 197 25.70 14.89 -5.71
C GLN A 197 26.15 14.07 -6.92
N PRO A 198 26.08 14.63 -8.12
CA PRO A 198 26.56 13.95 -9.31
C PRO A 198 28.07 13.66 -9.21
N VAL A 199 28.46 12.42 -9.47
CA VAL A 199 29.87 12.04 -9.54
C VAL A 199 30.44 12.40 -10.93
N ASN A 200 31.52 13.15 -10.99
CA ASN A 200 32.16 13.56 -12.23
C ASN A 200 31.27 14.36 -13.19
N GLY A 201 30.35 15.18 -12.67
CA GLY A 201 29.46 16.03 -13.48
C GLY A 201 28.36 15.28 -14.26
N ARG A 202 28.23 13.99 -14.07
CA ARG A 202 27.14 13.19 -14.65
C ARG A 202 25.93 13.26 -13.76
N LYS A 203 24.77 13.60 -14.32
CA LYS A 203 23.51 13.54 -13.61
C LYS A 203 23.17 12.07 -13.32
N TRP A 204 22.65 11.82 -12.12
CA TRP A 204 22.01 10.56 -11.81
C TRP A 204 20.67 10.50 -12.56
N GLU A 205 20.46 9.45 -13.30
CA GLU A 205 19.20 9.16 -13.96
C GLU A 205 18.66 7.85 -13.40
N PHE A 206 17.36 7.84 -13.08
CA PHE A 206 16.72 6.59 -12.72
C PHE A 206 16.61 5.69 -13.94
N MET A 207 16.91 4.44 -13.72
CA MET A 207 16.75 3.41 -14.72
C MET A 207 15.26 3.18 -14.96
N THR A 208 14.74 3.74 -16.05
CA THR A 208 13.38 3.48 -16.49
C THR A 208 13.25 2.05 -16.99
N GLN A 209 12.02 1.52 -17.06
CA GLN A 209 11.82 0.20 -17.67
C GLN A 209 12.33 0.17 -19.12
N ASP A 210 12.08 1.24 -19.88
CA ASP A 210 12.50 1.36 -21.26
C ASP A 210 14.03 1.33 -21.37
N TYR A 211 14.73 2.01 -20.44
CA TYR A 211 16.19 1.96 -20.36
C TYR A 211 16.70 0.56 -19.96
N LEU A 212 16.04 -0.10 -19.01
CA LEU A 212 16.36 -1.49 -18.65
C LEU A 212 16.19 -2.44 -19.84
N GLU A 213 15.12 -2.30 -20.60
CA GLU A 213 14.86 -3.10 -21.80
C GLU A 213 15.89 -2.82 -22.89
N GLN A 214 16.30 -1.56 -23.09
CA GLN A 214 17.36 -1.18 -24.01
C GLN A 214 18.74 -1.71 -23.59
N VAL A 215 19.07 -1.61 -22.29
CA VAL A 215 20.38 -2.01 -21.75
C VAL A 215 20.50 -3.52 -21.59
N LEU A 216 19.44 -4.20 -21.17
CA LEU A 216 19.41 -5.66 -20.96
C LEU A 216 18.96 -6.43 -22.20
N GLY A 217 18.12 -5.82 -23.04
CA GLY A 217 17.62 -6.40 -24.29
C GLY A 217 18.44 -6.06 -25.54
N GLY A 218 19.42 -5.16 -25.43
CA GLY A 218 20.25 -4.69 -26.54
C GLY A 218 21.23 -5.75 -27.03
N GLU A 219 21.71 -5.55 -28.26
CA GLU A 219 22.52 -6.48 -29.06
C GLU A 219 23.57 -7.27 -28.26
N LYS A 220 23.72 -8.54 -28.61
CA LYS A 220 24.54 -9.59 -27.98
C LYS A 220 26.03 -9.26 -27.79
N SER A 221 26.52 -8.07 -28.13
CA SER A 221 27.93 -7.69 -28.11
C SER A 221 28.37 -6.85 -26.91
N ALA A 222 27.48 -6.23 -26.17
CA ALA A 222 27.83 -5.42 -25.01
C ALA A 222 27.72 -6.24 -23.71
N LYS A 223 28.82 -6.33 -22.96
CA LYS A 223 28.79 -6.87 -21.59
C LYS A 223 28.17 -5.80 -20.68
N ASN A 224 26.87 -5.85 -20.49
CA ASN A 224 26.17 -4.96 -19.59
C ASN A 224 26.20 -5.55 -18.18
N TYR A 225 26.71 -4.78 -17.22
CA TYR A 225 26.74 -5.15 -15.82
C TYR A 225 25.67 -4.38 -15.06
N VAL A 226 24.84 -5.09 -14.31
CA VAL A 226 23.87 -4.50 -13.38
C VAL A 226 24.28 -4.85 -11.97
N ALA A 227 24.44 -3.85 -11.12
CA ALA A 227 24.64 -4.04 -9.69
C ALA A 227 23.29 -3.94 -8.97
N ILE A 228 22.92 -4.98 -8.25
CA ILE A 228 21.72 -4.97 -7.39
C ILE A 228 22.22 -4.74 -5.96
N VAL A 229 21.80 -3.63 -5.35
CA VAL A 229 22.09 -3.31 -3.95
C VAL A 229 20.81 -3.54 -3.14
N HIS A 230 20.86 -4.50 -2.23
CA HIS A 230 19.81 -4.75 -1.26
C HIS A 230 20.23 -4.14 0.08
N ILE A 231 19.44 -3.20 0.59
CA ILE A 231 19.65 -2.56 1.89
C ILE A 231 18.46 -2.93 2.78
N ASP A 232 18.72 -3.63 3.88
CA ASP A 232 17.73 -3.98 4.88
C ASP A 232 18.07 -3.32 6.22
N GLY A 233 17.06 -2.81 6.90
CA GLY A 233 17.21 -2.23 8.22
C GLY A 233 17.35 -3.31 9.29
N ASN A 234 18.57 -3.60 9.72
CA ASN A 234 18.82 -4.57 10.79
C ASN A 234 18.16 -4.16 12.09
N ALA A 235 17.55 -5.16 12.75
CA ALA A 235 16.96 -5.02 14.07
C ALA A 235 15.79 -4.00 14.18
N MET A 236 15.11 -3.67 13.09
CA MET A 236 13.92 -2.81 13.15
C MET A 236 12.84 -3.39 14.05
N GLY A 237 12.64 -4.72 14.02
CA GLY A 237 11.69 -5.40 14.90
C GLY A 237 12.03 -5.25 16.40
N SER A 238 13.30 -5.35 16.77
CA SER A 238 13.74 -5.16 18.16
C SER A 238 13.66 -3.68 18.59
N LYS A 239 13.91 -2.72 17.70
CA LYS A 239 13.72 -1.28 18.00
C LYS A 239 12.25 -0.94 18.21
N VAL A 240 11.37 -1.46 17.36
CA VAL A 240 9.92 -1.32 17.55
C VAL A 240 9.47 -2.05 18.82
N GLY A 241 9.99 -3.24 19.11
CA GLY A 241 9.75 -3.98 20.35
C GLY A 241 10.14 -3.15 21.58
N ALA A 242 11.35 -2.63 21.62
CA ALA A 242 11.83 -1.80 22.75
C ALA A 242 11.00 -0.51 22.92
N PHE A 243 10.55 0.10 21.83
CA PHE A 243 9.63 1.24 21.88
C PHE A 243 8.27 0.85 22.48
N LEU A 244 7.74 -0.31 22.12
CA LEU A 244 6.46 -0.81 22.62
C LEU A 244 6.52 -1.32 24.06
N GLU A 245 7.69 -1.73 24.55
CA GLU A 245 7.93 -2.14 25.95
C GLU A 245 7.94 -0.95 26.92
N THR A 246 8.12 0.28 26.39
CA THR A 246 8.10 1.48 27.23
C THR A 246 6.65 1.87 27.54
N PRO A 247 6.24 1.93 28.83
CA PRO A 247 4.88 2.33 29.18
C PRO A 247 4.56 3.75 28.69
N PHE A 248 3.36 3.94 28.16
CA PHE A 248 2.84 5.25 27.79
C PHE A 248 1.98 5.82 28.91
N ALA A 249 2.23 7.04 29.28
CA ALA A 249 1.50 7.72 30.36
C ALA A 249 0.09 8.12 29.91
N SER A 250 -0.08 8.50 28.65
CA SER A 250 -1.35 8.93 28.07
C SER A 250 -1.42 8.61 26.58
N ASN A 251 -2.60 8.84 25.99
CA ASN A 251 -2.80 8.69 24.55
C ASN A 251 -2.00 9.73 23.75
N GLU A 252 -1.83 10.93 24.28
CA GLU A 252 -1.00 12.00 23.72
C GLU A 252 0.47 11.56 23.68
N ASP A 253 1.00 11.03 24.79
CA ASP A 253 2.37 10.51 24.86
C ASP A 253 2.63 9.42 23.81
N TYR A 254 1.66 8.52 23.56
CA TYR A 254 1.76 7.51 22.51
C TYR A 254 1.82 8.15 21.11
N LEU A 255 0.95 9.12 20.84
CA LEU A 255 0.90 9.78 19.54
C LEU A 255 2.16 10.60 19.25
N ASP A 256 2.65 11.35 20.26
CA ASP A 256 3.85 12.18 20.15
C ASP A 256 5.10 11.32 19.89
N ARG A 257 5.30 10.25 20.64
CA ARG A 257 6.45 9.36 20.46
C ARG A 257 6.41 8.64 19.12
N LYS A 258 5.23 8.27 18.65
CA LYS A 258 5.06 7.60 17.37
C LYS A 258 5.30 8.52 16.17
N SER A 259 5.14 9.82 16.31
CA SER A 259 5.43 10.79 15.26
C SER A 259 6.93 10.98 15.00
N VAL A 260 7.79 10.51 15.92
CA VAL A 260 9.26 10.64 15.88
C VAL A 260 9.94 9.38 15.32
N VAL A 261 9.23 8.26 15.21
CA VAL A 261 9.72 6.98 14.68
C VAL A 261 9.22 6.76 13.26
#